data_c64fe77f477501c3349f2d5c01f0c079
#
_entry.id   c64fe77f477501c3349f2d5c01f0c079
#
_cell.length_a   1.000
_cell.length_b   1.000
_cell.length_c   1.000
_cell.angle_alpha   90.00
_cell.angle_beta   90.00
_cell.angle_gamma   90.00
#
_symmetry.space_group_name_H-M   'P 1'
#
loop_
_entity.id
_entity.type
_entity.pdbx_description
1 polymer ?
#
loop_
_entity_poly.entity_id
_entity_poly.type
_entity_poly.pdbx_seq_one_letter_code
_entity_poly.pdbx_strand_id
1 'polypeptide(L)' 'MPKGFLECVKKGGRVRTIKLKGNKYRHICYLNGKGYLGEVKKKKSK' A
#
# COMPACT_ATOMS: atom_id res chain seq x y z
N MET A 1 -4.95 7.64 -7.33
CA MET A 1 -4.76 6.86 -6.12
C MET A 1 -6.06 6.24 -5.66
N PRO A 2 -5.99 5.02 -5.16
CA PRO A 2 -7.20 4.36 -4.69
C PRO A 2 -7.78 5.08 -3.48
N LYS A 3 -9.04 5.35 -3.56
CA LYS A 3 -9.71 6.04 -2.45
C LYS A 3 -9.68 5.23 -1.17
N GLY A 4 -9.88 3.93 -1.29
CA GLY A 4 -9.92 3.10 -0.11
C GLY A 4 -8.63 3.13 0.69
N PHE A 5 -7.51 3.13 0.00
CA PHE A 5 -6.23 3.14 0.68
C PHE A 5 -6.04 4.43 1.46
N LEU A 6 -6.35 5.55 0.85
CA LEU A 6 -6.19 6.84 1.52
C LEU A 6 -7.10 6.96 2.73
N GLU A 7 -8.33 6.52 2.57
CA GLU A 7 -9.26 6.56 3.69
C GLU A 7 -8.83 5.65 4.81
N CYS A 8 -8.28 4.50 4.45
CA CYS A 8 -7.79 3.58 5.45
C CYS A 8 -6.69 4.22 6.28
N VAL A 9 -5.78 4.90 5.62
CA VAL A 9 -4.69 5.58 6.33
C VAL A 9 -5.24 6.67 7.23
N LYS A 10 -6.20 7.42 6.73
CA LYS A 10 -6.78 8.50 7.51
C LYS A 10 -7.49 8.00 8.75
N LYS A 11 -8.10 6.83 8.65
CA LYS A 11 -8.82 6.27 9.76
C LYS A 11 -7.93 5.52 10.74
N GLY A 12 -6.64 5.59 10.53
CA GLY A 12 -5.73 4.96 11.44
C GLY A 12 -5.35 3.53 11.08
N GLY A 13 -5.51 3.17 9.82
CA GLY A 13 -5.12 1.85 9.38
C GLY A 13 -3.63 1.65 9.41
N ARG A 14 -3.21 0.42 9.30
CA ARG A 14 -1.81 0.07 9.30
C ARG A 14 -1.30 -0.09 7.88
N VAL A 15 -0.22 0.59 7.58
CA VAL A 15 0.36 0.54 6.25
C VAL A 15 1.55 -0.41 6.25
N ARG A 16 1.56 -1.32 5.28
CA ARG A 16 2.68 -2.24 5.12
C ARG A 16 3.17 -2.18 3.70
N THR A 17 4.47 -2.43 3.55
CA THR A 17 5.08 -2.42 2.23
C THR A 17 5.37 -3.84 1.80
N ILE A 18 4.93 -4.19 0.60
CA ILE A 18 5.12 -5.52 0.06
C ILE A 18 6.02 -5.43 -1.14
N LYS A 19 7.01 -6.30 -1.18
CA LYS A 19 7.92 -6.35 -2.31
C LYS A 19 7.33 -7.20 -3.42
N LEU A 20 7.37 -6.66 -4.62
CA LEU A 20 6.92 -7.39 -5.79
C LEU A 20 8.12 -7.82 -6.60
N LYS A 21 7.82 -8.52 -7.68
CA LYS A 21 8.89 -8.97 -8.56
C LYS A 21 9.62 -7.80 -9.16
N GLY A 22 10.91 -7.98 -9.35
CA GLY A 22 11.71 -6.91 -9.90
C GLY A 22 11.93 -5.83 -8.87
N ASN A 23 11.91 -4.61 -9.31
CA ASN A 23 12.11 -3.47 -8.41
C ASN A 23 10.81 -2.78 -8.08
N LYS A 24 9.75 -3.55 -7.95
CA LYS A 24 8.44 -2.97 -7.67
C LYS A 24 8.04 -3.23 -6.24
N TYR A 25 7.20 -2.37 -5.72
CA TYR A 25 6.65 -2.55 -4.39
C TYR A 25 5.31 -1.84 -4.32
N ARG A 26 4.53 -2.21 -3.32
CA ARG A 26 3.24 -1.57 -3.13
C ARG A 26 2.93 -1.51 -1.66
N HIS A 27 2.09 -0.58 -1.31
CA HIS A 27 1.66 -0.42 0.07
C HIS A 27 0.27 -1.00 0.24
N ILE A 28 0.04 -1.57 1.39
CA ILE A 28 -1.27 -2.11 1.73
C ILE A 28 -1.67 -1.54 3.08
N CYS A 29 -2.88 -1.06 3.18
CA CYS A 29 -3.39 -0.55 4.44
C CYS A 29 -4.41 -1.51 5.02
N TYR A 30 -4.21 -1.91 6.26
CA TYR A 30 -5.11 -2.83 6.94
C TYR A 30 -5.93 -2.09 7.97
N LEU A 31 -7.22 -2.31 7.94
CA LEU A 31 -8.14 -1.68 8.89
C LEU A 31 -9.29 -2.62 9.17
N ASN A 32 -9.49 -2.94 10.44
CA ASN A 32 -10.58 -3.80 10.86
C ASN A 32 -10.63 -5.12 10.09
N GLY A 33 -9.46 -5.70 9.87
CA GLY A 33 -9.39 -6.97 9.18
C GLY A 33 -9.52 -6.89 7.68
N LYS A 34 -9.59 -5.69 7.15
CA LYS A 34 -9.69 -5.50 5.72
C LYS A 34 -8.40 -4.93 5.16
N GLY A 35 -8.03 -5.40 3.98
CA GLY A 35 -6.84 -4.90 3.32
C GLY A 35 -7.19 -4.02 2.15
N TYR A 36 -6.59 -2.84 2.09
CA TYR A 36 -6.79 -1.90 0.99
C TYR A 36 -5.49 -1.73 0.25
N LEU A 37 -5.52 -2.09 -1.02
CA LEU A 37 -4.31 -2.04 -1.83
C LEU A 37 -4.00 -0.62 -2.25
N GLY A 38 -2.74 -0.27 -2.08
CA GLY A 38 -2.29 1.02 -2.54
C GLY A 38 -1.72 0.93 -3.94
N GLU A 39 -1.08 2.00 -4.34
CA GLU A 39 -0.53 2.10 -5.67
C GLU A 39 0.77 1.33 -5.77
N VAL A 40 0.99 0.67 -6.90
CA VAL A 40 2.25 -0.02 -7.14
C VAL A 40 3.28 1.00 -7.60
N LYS A 41 4.42 0.99 -6.96
CA LYS A 41 5.49 1.90 -7.32
C LYS A 41 6.73 1.14 -7.70
N LYS A 42 7.55 1.78 -8.51
CA LYS A 42 8.78 1.19 -8.95
C LYS A 42 9.93 1.76 -8.16
N LYS A 43 10.75 0.88 -7.65
CA LYS A 43 11.93 1.33 -6.95
C LYS A 43 13.01 1.65 -7.97
N LYS A 44 13.60 2.82 -7.82
CA LYS A 44 14.67 3.20 -8.70
C LYS A 44 15.92 2.47 -8.33
N SER A 45 16.44 1.71 -9.27
CA SER A 45 17.69 1.04 -9.01
C SER A 45 18.78 1.93 -9.58
N LYS A 46 19.79 2.18 -8.86
CA LYS A 46 20.77 3.09 -9.25
C LYS A 46 21.87 2.61 -10.03
#